data_af5f2eee74c4fa1d385e466103724c81
#
_entry.id   af5f2eee74c4fa1d385e466103724c81
#
_cell.length_a   1.000
_cell.length_b   1.000
_cell.length_c   1.000
_cell.angle_alpha   90.00
_cell.angle_beta   90.00
_cell.angle_gamma   90.00
#
_symmetry.space_group_name_H-M   'P 1'
#
loop_
_entity.id
_entity.type
_entity.pdbx_description
1 polymer ?
#
loop_
_entity_poly.entity_id
_entity_poly.type
_entity_poly.pdbx_seq_one_letter_code
_entity_poly.pdbx_strand_id
1 'polypeptide(L)'
;MKLIHTADWHLGNSMHDMDRTEESKQFLKWLKERIVELSADCLVVSGDIFDTATPSVEARKQYFQFLASLLDTCCKNIVLVGGNHDSGVLLDAPRDLLEAFNIQMVGSLGERSVEDLVKELTDESGNVIGVSAAVPYVRET
;
A
#
# COMPACT_ATOMS: atom_id res chain seq x y z
N MET A 1 9.00 17.07 4.72
CA MET A 1 8.53 15.74 4.30
C MET A 1 7.95 15.81 2.89
N LYS A 2 8.33 14.87 2.03
CA LYS A 2 7.72 14.70 0.70
C LYS A 2 6.92 13.40 0.70
N LEU A 3 5.66 13.48 0.33
CA LEU A 3 4.74 12.35 0.33
C LEU A 3 4.13 12.18 -1.06
N ILE A 4 4.09 10.94 -1.55
CA ILE A 4 3.33 10.58 -2.73
C ILE A 4 2.07 9.84 -2.27
N HIS A 5 0.93 10.30 -2.75
CA HIS A 5 -0.37 9.69 -2.50
C HIS A 5 -0.91 9.09 -3.79
N THR A 6 -1.34 7.85 -3.73
CA THR A 6 -1.95 7.12 -4.84
C THR A 6 -3.10 6.26 -4.32
N ALA A 7 -3.97 5.81 -5.21
CA ALA A 7 -5.11 4.96 -4.88
C ALA A 7 -5.58 4.22 -6.13
N ASP A 8 -6.50 3.29 -5.96
CA ASP A 8 -7.21 2.64 -7.06
C ASP A 8 -6.28 1.97 -8.08
N TRP A 9 -5.36 1.16 -7.59
CA TRP A 9 -4.45 0.39 -8.45
C TRP A 9 -5.17 -0.72 -9.23
N HIS A 10 -6.16 -1.35 -8.61
CA HIS A 10 -6.93 -2.43 -9.19
C HIS A 10 -6.06 -3.51 -9.84
N LEU A 11 -5.01 -3.95 -9.13
CA LEU A 11 -4.11 -4.99 -9.62
C LEU A 11 -4.90 -6.27 -9.91
N GLY A 12 -4.64 -6.86 -11.06
CA GLY A 12 -5.33 -8.05 -11.52
C GLY A 12 -6.60 -7.77 -12.30
N ASN A 13 -6.91 -6.50 -12.62
CA ASN A 13 -8.09 -6.20 -13.42
C ASN A 13 -7.90 -6.65 -14.88
N SER A 14 -9.02 -6.88 -15.54
CA SER A 14 -9.08 -7.14 -16.98
C SER A 14 -10.10 -6.20 -17.63
N MET A 15 -9.90 -5.89 -18.89
CA MET A 15 -10.83 -5.08 -19.68
C MET A 15 -11.15 -5.82 -20.96
N HIS A 16 -12.45 -6.11 -21.20
CA HIS A 16 -12.90 -6.87 -22.37
C HIS A 16 -12.14 -8.20 -22.54
N ASP A 17 -12.01 -8.97 -21.46
CA ASP A 17 -11.23 -10.23 -21.37
C ASP A 17 -9.73 -10.08 -21.68
N MET A 18 -9.22 -8.85 -21.76
CA MET A 18 -7.79 -8.60 -21.90
C MET A 18 -7.15 -8.40 -20.53
N ASP A 19 -6.12 -9.18 -20.25
CA ASP A 19 -5.29 -9.06 -19.06
C ASP A 19 -4.49 -7.74 -19.12
N ARG A 20 -4.53 -6.99 -18.03
CA ARG A 20 -3.81 -5.72 -17.89
C ARG A 20 -2.57 -5.83 -17.01
N THR A 21 -2.05 -7.03 -16.85
CA THR A 21 -0.87 -7.29 -16.00
C THR A 21 0.34 -6.45 -16.43
N GLU A 22 0.60 -6.34 -17.72
CA GLU A 22 1.75 -5.57 -18.24
C GLU A 22 1.58 -4.06 -17.98
N GLU A 23 0.38 -3.52 -18.14
CA GLU A 23 0.10 -2.12 -17.83
C GLU A 23 0.29 -1.82 -16.35
N SER A 24 -0.18 -2.70 -15.47
CA SER A 24 0.00 -2.59 -14.02
C SER A 24 1.49 -2.62 -13.65
N LYS A 25 2.25 -3.49 -14.29
CA LYS A 25 3.70 -3.61 -14.10
C LYS A 25 4.43 -2.33 -14.50
N GLN A 26 4.05 -1.74 -15.63
CA GLN A 26 4.62 -0.47 -16.08
C GLN A 26 4.24 0.68 -15.15
N PHE A 27 3.00 0.72 -14.67
CA PHE A 27 2.56 1.72 -13.70
C PHE A 27 3.38 1.63 -12.40
N LEU A 28 3.54 0.46 -11.84
CA LEU A 28 4.31 0.28 -10.58
C LEU A 28 5.78 0.65 -10.77
N LYS A 29 6.36 0.32 -11.92
CA LYS A 29 7.72 0.73 -12.26
C LYS A 29 7.84 2.26 -12.33
N TRP A 30 6.92 2.91 -13.03
CA TRP A 30 6.85 4.37 -13.12
C TRP A 30 6.68 5.00 -11.73
N LEU A 31 5.82 4.45 -10.88
CA LEU A 31 5.60 4.96 -9.53
C LEU A 31 6.89 4.90 -8.70
N LYS A 32 7.60 3.78 -8.75
CA LYS A 32 8.91 3.65 -8.08
C LYS A 32 9.91 4.70 -8.60
N GLU A 33 9.99 4.90 -9.90
CA GLU A 33 10.87 5.91 -10.51
C GLU A 33 10.52 7.32 -10.00
N ARG A 34 9.22 7.65 -9.89
CA ARG A 34 8.79 8.96 -9.35
C ARG A 34 9.16 9.10 -7.87
N ILE A 35 8.97 8.06 -7.08
CA ILE A 35 9.35 8.05 -5.65
C ILE A 35 10.84 8.38 -5.50
N VAL A 36 11.69 7.73 -6.25
CA VAL A 36 13.15 7.92 -6.19
C VAL A 36 13.54 9.30 -6.72
N GLU A 37 13.03 9.70 -7.88
CA GLU A 37 13.34 11.00 -8.50
C GLU A 37 12.97 12.18 -7.60
N LEU A 38 11.80 12.11 -6.97
CA LEU A 38 11.31 13.16 -6.08
C LEU A 38 11.88 13.06 -4.67
N SER A 39 12.64 12.03 -4.37
CA SER A 39 13.14 11.73 -3.02
C SER A 39 12.00 11.71 -1.98
N ALA A 40 10.94 10.99 -2.29
CA ALA A 40 9.78 10.91 -1.42
C ALA A 40 10.11 10.14 -0.13
N ASP A 41 9.73 10.71 1.01
CA ASP A 41 9.90 10.09 2.33
C ASP A 41 8.81 9.07 2.64
N CYS A 42 7.64 9.24 2.04
CA CYS A 42 6.45 8.44 2.33
C CYS A 42 5.64 8.15 1.07
N LEU A 43 5.15 6.92 0.97
CA LEU A 43 4.13 6.50 0.01
C LEU A 43 2.84 6.17 0.77
N VAL A 44 1.73 6.76 0.36
CA VAL A 44 0.39 6.45 0.87
C VAL A 44 -0.44 5.86 -0.26
N VAL A 45 -1.03 4.68 -0.01
CA VAL A 45 -1.94 4.01 -0.96
C VAL A 45 -3.31 3.89 -0.31
N SER A 46 -4.28 4.64 -0.83
CA SER A 46 -5.60 4.81 -0.22
C SER A 46 -6.66 3.93 -0.88
N GLY A 47 -6.52 2.62 -0.75
CA GLY A 47 -7.56 1.67 -1.10
C GLY A 47 -7.53 1.16 -2.54
N ASP A 48 -8.32 0.12 -2.77
CA ASP A 48 -8.48 -0.61 -4.02
C ASP A 48 -7.13 -0.98 -4.65
N ILE A 49 -6.29 -1.60 -3.83
CA ILE A 49 -5.00 -2.15 -4.25
C ILE A 49 -5.24 -3.27 -5.26
N PHE A 50 -6.15 -4.16 -4.97
CA PHE A 50 -6.59 -5.23 -5.86
C PHE A 50 -7.96 -4.92 -6.47
N ASP A 51 -8.21 -5.45 -7.66
CA ASP A 51 -9.48 -5.27 -8.35
C ASP A 51 -10.62 -6.06 -7.68
N THR A 52 -10.31 -7.20 -7.08
CA THR A 52 -11.28 -8.08 -6.43
C THR A 52 -10.79 -8.53 -5.05
N ALA A 53 -11.73 -9.03 -4.25
CA ALA A 53 -11.43 -9.60 -2.93
C ALA A 53 -10.62 -10.92 -3.00
N THR A 54 -10.58 -11.54 -4.17
CA THR A 54 -9.84 -12.79 -4.42
C THR A 54 -8.83 -12.58 -5.55
N PRO A 55 -7.77 -11.78 -5.33
CA PRO A 55 -6.81 -11.49 -6.39
C PRO A 55 -6.04 -12.75 -6.80
N SER A 56 -5.61 -12.76 -8.06
CA SER A 56 -4.77 -13.83 -8.58
C SER A 56 -3.41 -13.89 -7.88
N VAL A 57 -2.74 -15.02 -8.00
CA VAL A 57 -1.35 -15.17 -7.51
C VAL A 57 -0.45 -14.13 -8.17
N GLU A 58 -0.63 -13.86 -9.47
CA GLU A 58 0.17 -12.88 -10.22
C GLU A 58 -0.04 -11.46 -9.68
N ALA A 59 -1.29 -11.06 -9.42
CA ALA A 59 -1.58 -9.74 -8.85
C ALA A 59 -0.95 -9.57 -7.47
N ARG A 60 -1.04 -10.58 -6.60
CA ARG A 60 -0.39 -10.56 -5.28
C ARG A 60 1.13 -10.49 -5.40
N LYS A 61 1.70 -11.20 -6.36
CA LYS A 61 3.13 -11.20 -6.65
C LYS A 61 3.60 -9.79 -7.06
N GLN A 62 2.88 -9.12 -7.96
CA GLN A 62 3.17 -7.74 -8.33
C GLN A 62 3.18 -6.80 -7.12
N TYR A 63 2.18 -6.91 -6.26
CA TYR A 63 2.04 -6.12 -5.06
C TYR A 63 3.24 -6.28 -4.12
N PHE A 64 3.59 -7.51 -3.76
CA PHE A 64 4.71 -7.78 -2.85
C PHE A 64 6.07 -7.44 -3.47
N GLN A 65 6.26 -7.72 -4.75
CA GLN A 65 7.50 -7.36 -5.44
C GLN A 65 7.69 -5.84 -5.49
N PHE A 66 6.62 -5.09 -5.71
CA PHE A 66 6.68 -3.63 -5.67
C PHE A 66 7.07 -3.13 -4.28
N LEU A 67 6.42 -3.59 -3.22
CA LEU A 67 6.76 -3.19 -1.84
C LEU A 67 8.21 -3.53 -1.51
N ALA A 68 8.66 -4.74 -1.83
CA ALA A 68 10.04 -5.16 -1.62
C ALA A 68 11.04 -4.27 -2.36
N SER A 69 10.69 -3.83 -3.57
CA SER A 69 11.55 -2.96 -4.38
C SER A 69 11.76 -1.57 -3.80
N LEU A 70 10.92 -1.14 -2.85
CA LEU A 70 11.03 0.16 -2.20
C LEU A 70 11.91 0.14 -0.93
N LEU A 71 12.22 -1.03 -0.38
CA LEU A 71 12.86 -1.16 0.94
C LEU A 71 14.26 -0.54 1.01
N ASP A 72 15.00 -0.55 -0.09
CA ASP A 72 16.34 0.03 -0.20
C ASP A 72 16.37 1.39 -0.89
N THR A 73 15.21 2.03 -1.01
CA THR A 73 15.07 3.39 -1.55
C THR A 73 15.02 4.44 -0.43
N CYS A 74 14.90 5.71 -0.82
CA CYS A 74 14.68 6.84 0.09
C CYS A 74 13.32 6.81 0.80
N CYS A 75 12.35 6.04 0.29
CA CYS A 75 10.99 5.95 0.84
C CYS A 75 10.98 5.00 2.05
N LYS A 76 11.13 5.55 3.24
CA LYS A 76 11.22 4.78 4.49
C LYS A 76 9.88 4.54 5.17
N ASN A 77 8.82 5.17 4.68
CA ASN A 77 7.48 5.04 5.25
C ASN A 77 6.50 4.65 4.15
N ILE A 78 5.75 3.57 4.37
CA ILE A 78 4.70 3.14 3.46
C ILE A 78 3.44 2.93 4.27
N VAL A 79 2.34 3.57 3.87
CA VAL A 79 1.02 3.46 4.51
C VAL A 79 0.03 2.95 3.48
N LEU A 80 -0.60 1.82 3.78
CA LEU A 80 -1.53 1.14 2.90
C LEU A 80 -2.86 0.96 3.62
N VAL A 81 -3.97 1.28 2.97
CA VAL A 81 -5.31 1.02 3.51
C VAL A 81 -6.14 0.20 2.52
N GLY A 82 -7.04 -0.62 3.04
CA GLY A 82 -7.98 -1.39 2.23
C GLY A 82 -9.12 -0.53 1.70
N GLY A 83 -9.49 -0.75 0.44
CA GLY A 83 -10.65 -0.14 -0.21
C GLY A 83 -11.86 -1.08 -0.25
N ASN A 84 -12.91 -0.66 -0.96
CA ASN A 84 -14.15 -1.45 -1.04
C ASN A 84 -14.02 -2.71 -1.91
N HIS A 85 -13.10 -2.75 -2.87
CA HIS A 85 -12.81 -3.93 -3.68
C HIS A 85 -11.88 -4.92 -2.97
N ASP A 86 -11.11 -4.46 -1.99
CA ASP A 86 -10.13 -5.28 -1.29
C ASP A 86 -10.76 -6.22 -0.27
N SER A 87 -10.10 -7.35 -0.04
CA SER A 87 -10.31 -8.15 1.17
C SER A 87 -9.43 -7.63 2.29
N GLY A 88 -10.03 -7.03 3.31
CA GLY A 88 -9.28 -6.53 4.47
C GLY A 88 -8.51 -7.65 5.17
N VAL A 89 -9.09 -8.83 5.27
CA VAL A 89 -8.44 -10.01 5.88
C VAL A 89 -7.20 -10.44 5.10
N LEU A 90 -7.30 -10.45 3.76
CA LEU A 90 -6.17 -10.81 2.92
C LEU A 90 -5.03 -9.78 3.03
N LEU A 91 -5.38 -8.50 3.03
CA LEU A 91 -4.39 -7.42 3.17
C LEU A 91 -3.72 -7.43 4.56
N ASP A 92 -4.48 -7.72 5.61
CA ASP A 92 -3.99 -7.75 6.99
C ASP A 92 -3.18 -9.01 7.32
N ALA A 93 -3.32 -10.10 6.57
CA ALA A 93 -2.65 -11.35 6.86
C ALA A 93 -1.13 -11.22 7.07
N PRO A 94 -0.37 -10.50 6.20
CA PRO A 94 1.06 -10.28 6.40
C PRO A 94 1.40 -9.06 7.26
N ARG A 95 0.46 -8.52 8.03
CA ARG A 95 0.61 -7.25 8.77
C ARG A 95 1.88 -7.19 9.61
N ASP A 96 2.12 -8.22 10.42
CA ASP A 96 3.27 -8.22 11.34
C ASP A 96 4.60 -8.23 10.58
N LEU A 97 4.66 -8.95 9.47
CA LEU A 97 5.83 -8.96 8.60
C LEU A 97 6.05 -7.58 7.95
N LEU A 98 4.99 -6.96 7.47
CA LEU A 98 5.06 -5.63 6.85
C LEU A 98 5.51 -4.57 7.85
N GLU A 99 5.04 -4.61 9.09
CA GLU A 99 5.45 -3.70 10.15
C GLU A 99 6.95 -3.77 10.45
N ALA A 100 7.56 -4.95 10.34
CA ALA A 100 9.00 -5.13 10.51
C ALA A 100 9.81 -4.32 9.47
N PHE A 101 9.21 -4.00 8.33
CA PHE A 101 9.80 -3.17 7.27
C PHE A 101 9.26 -1.74 7.25
N ASN A 102 8.65 -1.30 8.34
CA ASN A 102 8.04 0.03 8.46
C ASN A 102 6.92 0.29 7.44
N ILE A 103 6.19 -0.75 7.08
CA ILE A 103 5.00 -0.68 6.22
C ILE A 103 3.77 -0.84 7.10
N GLN A 104 2.97 0.21 7.22
CA GLN A 104 1.69 0.17 7.91
C GLN A 104 0.61 -0.34 6.95
N MET A 105 -0.03 -1.46 7.27
CA MET A 105 -1.18 -1.98 6.55
C MET A 105 -2.42 -1.95 7.44
N VAL A 106 -3.46 -1.28 7.00
CA VAL A 106 -4.78 -1.31 7.63
C VAL A 106 -5.80 -1.76 6.60
N GLY A 107 -5.99 -3.08 6.50
CA GLY A 107 -6.93 -3.67 5.55
C GLY A 107 -8.38 -3.52 5.98
N SER A 108 -8.64 -3.62 7.28
CA SER A 108 -9.97 -3.46 7.89
C SER A 108 -9.83 -2.89 9.29
N LEU A 109 -10.91 -2.34 9.83
CA LEU A 109 -10.93 -1.89 11.23
C LEU A 109 -10.77 -3.09 12.18
N GLY A 110 -11.56 -4.15 11.97
CA GLY A 110 -11.52 -5.34 12.81
C GLY A 110 -11.61 -4.99 14.31
N GLU A 111 -10.72 -5.57 15.11
CA GLU A 111 -10.58 -5.31 16.55
C GLU A 111 -9.54 -4.21 16.87
N ARG A 112 -9.14 -3.43 15.87
CA ARG A 112 -8.16 -2.35 16.07
C ARG A 112 -8.69 -1.25 16.95
N SER A 113 -7.83 -0.73 17.83
CA SER A 113 -8.08 0.53 18.55
C SER A 113 -7.76 1.72 17.63
N VAL A 114 -8.14 2.92 18.07
CA VAL A 114 -7.81 4.17 17.34
C VAL A 114 -6.30 4.35 17.24
N GLU A 115 -5.58 3.98 18.29
CA GLU A 115 -4.12 4.06 18.34
C GLU A 115 -3.45 3.18 17.29
N ASP A 116 -4.04 2.03 16.95
CA ASP A 116 -3.54 1.13 15.90
C ASP A 116 -3.63 1.73 14.49
N LEU A 117 -4.45 2.75 14.31
CA LEU A 117 -4.62 3.45 13.03
C LEU A 117 -3.63 4.59 12.85
N VAL A 118 -3.00 5.03 13.93
CA VAL A 118 -2.09 6.18 13.94
C VAL A 118 -0.65 5.70 13.96
N LYS A 119 0.18 6.26 13.09
CA LYS A 119 1.60 5.93 13.02
C LYS A 119 2.44 7.17 12.82
N GLU A 120 3.53 7.25 13.56
CA GLU A 120 4.57 8.24 13.32
C GLU A 120 5.35 7.88 12.05
N LEU A 121 5.58 8.89 11.22
CA LEU A 121 6.43 8.79 10.03
C LEU A 121 7.80 9.34 10.40
N THR A 122 8.85 8.60 10.07
CA THR A 122 10.21 8.95 10.48
C THR A 122 11.15 9.13 9.30
N ASP A 123 12.18 9.95 9.48
CA ASP A 123 13.29 10.04 8.54
C ASP A 123 14.32 8.90 8.75
N GLU A 124 15.39 8.90 7.96
CA GLU A 124 16.45 7.88 8.05
C GLU A 124 17.17 7.87 9.42
N SER A 125 17.15 8.99 10.14
CA SER A 125 17.75 9.13 11.47
C SER A 125 16.79 8.76 12.61
N GLY A 126 15.53 8.42 12.29
CA GLY A 126 14.50 8.09 13.27
C GLY A 126 13.77 9.30 13.84
N ASN A 127 13.98 10.50 13.31
CA ASN A 127 13.23 11.69 13.72
C ASN A 127 11.82 11.66 13.15
N VAL A 128 10.83 12.04 13.96
CA VAL A 128 9.45 12.13 13.53
C VAL A 128 9.29 13.31 12.57
N ILE A 129 8.86 13.02 11.34
CA ILE A 129 8.63 14.02 10.29
C ILE A 129 7.14 14.21 9.96
N GLY A 130 6.29 13.37 10.49
CA GLY A 130 4.85 13.43 10.30
C GLY A 130 4.11 12.35 11.05
N VAL A 131 2.79 12.39 10.97
CA VAL A 131 1.90 11.39 11.55
C VAL A 131 0.85 11.01 10.52
N SER A 132 0.58 9.72 10.37
CA SER A 132 -0.49 9.21 9.52
C SER A 132 -1.64 8.67 10.38
N ALA A 133 -2.87 8.87 9.92
CA ALA A 133 -4.05 8.18 10.42
C ALA A 133 -4.64 7.37 9.26
N ALA A 134 -4.50 6.06 9.33
CA ALA A 134 -4.88 5.16 8.25
C ALA A 134 -6.25 4.57 8.52
N VAL A 135 -7.29 5.09 7.86
CA VAL A 135 -8.67 4.62 8.01
C VAL A 135 -9.07 3.86 6.74
N PRO A 136 -9.33 2.54 6.85
CA PRO A 136 -9.73 1.74 5.69
C PRO A 136 -11.20 1.97 5.33
N TYR A 137 -11.62 1.42 4.21
CA TYR A 137 -13.03 1.40 3.85
C TYR A 137 -13.86 0.70 4.93
N VAL A 138 -14.87 1.40 5.43
CA VAL A 138 -15.78 0.90 6.46
C VAL A 138 -17.04 0.36 5.80
N ARG A 139 -17.31 -0.93 5.97
CA ARG A 139 -18.53 -1.55 5.46
C ARG A 139 -19.65 -1.37 6.48
N GLU A 140 -20.80 -0.99 6.00
CA GLU A 140 -22.01 -1.06 6.81
C GLU A 140 -22.38 -2.54 7.05
N THR A 141 -22.66 -2.86 8.28
CA THR A 141 -23.10 -4.21 8.67
C THR A 141 -24.61 -4.30 8.82
#